data_dfeda94ad2d699449d90a9c0f97a8e40
#
_entry.id   dfeda94ad2d699449d90a9c0f97a8e40
#
_cell.length_a   1.000
_cell.length_b   1.000
_cell.length_c   1.000
_cell.angle_alpha   90.00
_cell.angle_beta   90.00
_cell.angle_gamma   90.00
#
_symmetry.space_group_name_H-M   'P 1'
#
loop_
_entity.id
_entity.type
_entity.pdbx_description
1 polymer ?
#
loop_
_entity_poly.entity_id
_entity_poly.type
_entity_poly.pdbx_seq_one_letter_code
_entity_poly.pdbx_strand_id
1 'polypeptide(L)'
;MNYQQLSEAIQSYAESTEQLFVYNIPNFVQLCEERVYNAVQIPAIRKNVIGNFTNGDYYLALPSDYLASFSLAVIDASGNYEYLIDKDVNFIRQSYPNPTTDTGTPKYYAQFEPYTYIIGPTPDADYQTELHYYYYPTTIVQGGIAGFGTIVGGSGYTNGVYENVPLTGGDGSNGTATITVSGGAVTAVTLVNPGFLYLVGNSLSAATST
;
A
#
# COMPACT_ATOMS: atom_id res chain seq x y z
N MET A 1 7.02 16.52 -9.99
CA MET A 1 7.16 15.55 -11.10
C MET A 1 6.13 14.47 -10.85
N ASN A 2 5.26 14.21 -11.81
CA ASN A 2 4.29 13.12 -11.75
C ASN A 2 4.90 11.85 -12.37
N TYR A 3 4.18 10.71 -12.27
CA TYR A 3 4.67 9.43 -12.81
C TYR A 3 4.96 9.49 -14.33
N GLN A 4 4.09 10.13 -15.10
CA GLN A 4 4.27 10.24 -16.55
C GLN A 4 5.58 10.98 -16.90
N GLN A 5 5.81 12.13 -16.28
CA GLN A 5 7.06 12.88 -16.47
C GLN A 5 8.30 12.08 -16.07
N LEU A 6 8.20 11.28 -15.00
CA LEU A 6 9.27 10.39 -14.58
C LEU A 6 9.51 9.28 -15.60
N SER A 7 8.45 8.65 -16.11
CA SER A 7 8.55 7.58 -17.13
C SER A 7 9.16 8.10 -18.43
N GLU A 8 8.74 9.27 -18.90
CA GLU A 8 9.32 9.95 -20.08
C GLU A 8 10.80 10.28 -19.86
N ALA A 9 11.17 10.78 -18.69
CA ALA A 9 12.56 11.07 -18.34
C ALA A 9 13.42 9.79 -18.31
N ILE A 10 12.91 8.69 -17.75
CA ILE A 10 13.61 7.40 -17.73
C ILE A 10 13.85 6.89 -19.15
N GLN A 11 12.85 6.94 -20.02
CA GLN A 11 12.97 6.54 -21.41
C GLN A 11 13.99 7.40 -22.18
N SER A 12 13.93 8.71 -21.99
CA SER A 12 14.88 9.65 -22.59
C SER A 12 16.30 9.43 -22.13
N TYR A 13 16.50 9.17 -20.82
CA TYR A 13 17.83 8.93 -20.25
C TYR A 13 18.42 7.59 -20.66
N ALA A 14 17.58 6.54 -20.76
CA ALA A 14 17.95 5.22 -21.19
C ALA A 14 18.09 5.11 -22.73
N GLU A 15 17.71 6.17 -23.47
CA GLU A 15 17.64 6.17 -24.94
C GLU A 15 16.88 4.95 -25.49
N SER A 16 15.88 4.47 -24.77
CA SER A 16 15.13 3.25 -25.10
C SER A 16 13.63 3.51 -25.14
N THR A 17 13.03 3.15 -26.26
CA THR A 17 11.58 3.12 -26.47
C THR A 17 11.08 1.68 -26.67
N GLU A 18 11.91 0.68 -26.37
CA GLU A 18 11.54 -0.72 -26.50
C GLU A 18 10.33 -1.02 -25.60
N GLN A 19 9.31 -1.66 -26.18
CA GLN A 19 8.03 -1.87 -25.49
C GLN A 19 8.18 -2.65 -24.18
N LEU A 20 9.04 -3.65 -24.14
CA LEU A 20 9.30 -4.42 -22.93
C LEU A 20 9.95 -3.58 -21.83
N PHE A 21 10.86 -2.67 -22.20
CA PHE A 21 11.48 -1.74 -21.26
C PHE A 21 10.44 -0.78 -20.67
N VAL A 22 9.64 -0.13 -21.53
CA VAL A 22 8.59 0.80 -21.12
C VAL A 22 7.56 0.11 -20.23
N TYR A 23 7.20 -1.13 -20.55
CA TYR A 23 6.29 -1.96 -19.75
C TYR A 23 6.80 -2.23 -18.33
N ASN A 24 8.12 -2.33 -18.13
CA ASN A 24 8.71 -2.62 -16.82
C ASN A 24 9.05 -1.35 -16.00
N ILE A 25 8.96 -0.13 -16.56
CA ILE A 25 9.23 1.10 -15.81
C ILE A 25 8.41 1.21 -14.51
N PRO A 26 7.09 0.89 -14.47
CA PRO A 26 6.32 0.91 -13.24
C PRO A 26 6.93 0.04 -12.14
N ASN A 27 7.37 -1.17 -12.46
CA ASN A 27 7.99 -2.09 -11.52
C ASN A 27 9.32 -1.53 -10.99
N PHE A 28 10.13 -0.94 -11.86
CA PHE A 28 11.40 -0.33 -11.45
C PHE A 28 11.19 0.86 -10.51
N VAL A 29 10.16 1.68 -10.78
CA VAL A 29 9.81 2.81 -9.93
C VAL A 29 9.35 2.32 -8.56
N GLN A 30 8.45 1.34 -8.47
CA GLN A 30 7.99 0.79 -7.19
C GLN A 30 9.12 0.17 -6.38
N LEU A 31 10.01 -0.61 -6.98
CA LEU A 31 11.18 -1.17 -6.31
C LEU A 31 12.13 -0.09 -5.79
N CYS A 32 12.28 1.00 -6.54
CA CYS A 32 13.08 2.15 -6.11
C CYS A 32 12.44 2.87 -4.93
N GLU A 33 11.12 3.10 -4.96
CA GLU A 33 10.37 3.69 -3.86
C GLU A 33 10.52 2.87 -2.58
N GLU A 34 10.29 1.56 -2.64
CA GLU A 34 10.47 0.66 -1.50
C GLU A 34 11.88 0.74 -0.92
N ARG A 35 12.90 0.74 -1.78
CA ARG A 35 14.28 0.85 -1.34
C ARG A 35 14.57 2.19 -0.66
N VAL A 36 14.05 3.29 -1.18
CA VAL A 36 14.20 4.63 -0.60
C VAL A 36 13.52 4.70 0.77
N TYR A 37 12.26 4.26 0.88
CA TYR A 37 11.51 4.31 2.13
C TYR A 37 12.13 3.44 3.23
N ASN A 38 12.68 2.29 2.89
CA ASN A 38 13.36 1.43 3.86
C ASN A 38 14.77 1.94 4.25
N ALA A 39 15.43 2.70 3.38
CA ALA A 39 16.78 3.19 3.63
C ALA A 39 16.84 4.57 4.28
N VAL A 40 15.82 5.42 4.06
CA VAL A 40 15.86 6.84 4.45
C VAL A 40 14.60 7.22 5.22
N GLN A 41 14.78 7.63 6.47
CA GLN A 41 13.70 8.16 7.31
C GLN A 41 13.42 9.63 6.94
N ILE A 42 12.54 9.86 5.97
CA ILE A 42 12.19 11.19 5.48
C ILE A 42 11.12 11.80 6.41
N PRO A 43 11.33 13.01 6.98
CA PRO A 43 10.33 13.64 7.83
C PRO A 43 8.95 13.83 7.17
N ALA A 44 8.90 13.96 5.85
CA ALA A 44 7.66 14.11 5.09
C ALA A 44 6.75 12.87 5.11
N ILE A 45 7.30 11.68 5.46
CA ILE A 45 6.51 10.44 5.57
C ILE A 45 6.21 10.09 7.03
N ARG A 46 6.08 11.08 7.90
CA ARG A 46 5.61 10.87 9.28
C ARG A 46 4.11 11.08 9.35
N LYS A 47 3.47 10.21 10.11
CA LYS A 47 2.07 10.35 10.53
C LYS A 47 1.96 10.23 12.03
N ASN A 48 0.84 10.69 12.54
CA ASN A 48 0.45 10.43 13.90
C ASN A 48 -0.96 9.80 13.91
N VAL A 49 -1.20 8.90 14.84
CA VAL A 49 -2.51 8.28 15.06
C VAL A 49 -2.77 8.16 16.55
N ILE A 50 -4.00 8.48 16.92
CA ILE A 50 -4.49 8.26 18.28
C ILE A 50 -5.19 6.90 18.30
N GLY A 51 -4.84 6.09 19.29
CA GLY A 51 -5.42 4.79 19.56
C GLY A 51 -5.70 4.59 21.03
N ASN A 52 -5.96 3.36 21.44
CA ASN A 52 -6.16 3.01 22.83
C ASN A 52 -5.43 1.71 23.18
N PHE A 53 -4.82 1.66 24.36
CA PHE A 53 -4.53 0.40 25.02
C PHE A 53 -5.80 -0.09 25.70
N THR A 54 -6.08 -1.36 25.57
CA THR A 54 -7.21 -2.02 26.22
C THR A 54 -6.75 -2.68 27.51
N ASN A 55 -7.52 -2.54 28.57
CA ASN A 55 -7.23 -3.19 29.85
C ASN A 55 -7.01 -4.71 29.67
N GLY A 56 -5.90 -5.20 30.18
CA GLY A 56 -5.52 -6.61 30.14
C GLY A 56 -4.94 -7.10 28.80
N ASP A 57 -4.90 -6.25 27.76
CA ASP A 57 -4.29 -6.58 26.47
C ASP A 57 -2.86 -6.02 26.40
N TYR A 58 -1.89 -6.89 26.34
CA TYR A 58 -0.48 -6.53 26.21
C TYR A 58 0.01 -6.46 24.76
N TYR A 59 -0.91 -6.53 23.79
CA TYR A 59 -0.62 -6.30 22.38
C TYR A 59 -1.27 -5.01 21.87
N LEU A 60 -0.57 -4.30 21.00
CA LEU A 60 -1.08 -3.14 20.29
C LEU A 60 -0.96 -3.38 18.79
N ALA A 61 -2.09 -3.39 18.09
CA ALA A 61 -2.10 -3.44 16.63
C ALA A 61 -1.63 -2.10 16.04
N LEU A 62 -0.80 -2.19 15.00
CA LEU A 62 -0.26 -1.04 14.29
C LEU A 62 -1.08 -0.75 13.01
N PRO A 63 -1.03 0.48 12.48
CA PRO A 63 -1.64 0.82 11.20
C PRO A 63 -1.10 -0.06 10.06
N SER A 64 -1.94 -0.34 9.06
CA SER A 64 -1.57 -1.17 7.90
C SER A 64 -0.48 -0.56 7.01
N ASP A 65 -0.30 0.76 7.10
CA ASP A 65 0.74 1.51 6.39
C ASP A 65 1.99 1.78 7.25
N TYR A 66 2.12 1.11 8.40
CA TYR A 66 3.25 1.26 9.31
C TYR A 66 4.56 0.78 8.66
N LEU A 67 5.58 1.61 8.75
CA LEU A 67 6.95 1.31 8.32
C LEU A 67 7.93 1.22 9.51
N ALA A 68 7.98 2.25 10.34
CA ALA A 68 8.86 2.30 11.51
C ALA A 68 8.31 3.26 12.58
N SER A 69 8.58 2.96 13.86
CA SER A 69 8.21 3.86 14.96
C SER A 69 9.08 5.10 14.99
N PHE A 70 8.46 6.19 15.39
CA PHE A 70 9.17 7.39 15.82
C PHE A 70 9.03 7.60 17.34
N SER A 71 7.79 7.56 17.85
CA SER A 71 7.50 7.56 19.28
C SER A 71 6.11 7.00 19.59
N LEU A 72 5.96 6.42 20.76
CA LEU A 72 4.69 5.96 21.30
C LEU A 72 4.50 6.57 22.69
N ALA A 73 3.35 7.15 22.96
CA ALA A 73 3.01 7.75 24.24
C ALA A 73 1.67 7.25 24.76
N VAL A 74 1.55 7.17 26.08
CA VAL A 74 0.27 7.11 26.81
C VAL A 74 -0.15 8.54 27.13
N ILE A 75 -1.42 8.81 27.03
CA ILE A 75 -2.04 10.07 27.44
C ILE A 75 -2.84 9.80 28.71
N ASP A 76 -2.46 10.45 29.80
CA ASP A 76 -3.17 10.31 31.07
C ASP A 76 -4.53 11.03 31.07
N ALA A 77 -5.33 10.82 32.12
CA ALA A 77 -6.64 11.45 32.26
C ALA A 77 -6.58 12.99 32.35
N SER A 78 -5.41 13.57 32.63
CA SER A 78 -5.16 15.03 32.69
C SER A 78 -4.66 15.55 31.32
N GLY A 79 -4.45 14.70 30.34
CA GLY A 79 -3.93 15.07 29.02
C GLY A 79 -2.40 15.16 28.95
N ASN A 80 -1.67 14.66 29.96
CA ASN A 80 -0.21 14.65 29.90
C ASN A 80 0.29 13.42 29.13
N TYR A 81 1.39 13.60 28.42
CA TYR A 81 2.04 12.56 27.61
C TYR A 81 3.15 11.87 28.40
N GLU A 82 3.06 10.56 28.53
CA GLU A 82 4.14 9.71 29.05
C GLU A 82 4.66 8.84 27.91
N TYR A 83 5.90 9.11 27.47
CA TYR A 83 6.51 8.39 26.34
C TYR A 83 7.04 7.03 26.77
N LEU A 84 6.67 5.98 26.03
CA LEU A 84 7.17 4.64 26.22
C LEU A 84 8.57 4.51 25.62
N ILE A 85 9.38 3.64 26.24
CA ILE A 85 10.74 3.38 25.80
C ILE A 85 10.73 2.11 24.92
N ASP A 86 11.33 2.21 23.73
CA ASP A 86 11.54 1.08 22.84
C ASP A 86 12.56 0.11 23.45
N LYS A 87 12.22 -1.17 23.51
CA LYS A 87 13.04 -2.27 24.02
C LYS A 87 12.87 -3.48 23.09
N ASP A 88 13.61 -4.53 23.36
CA ASP A 88 13.36 -5.83 22.70
C ASP A 88 12.32 -6.68 23.46
N VAL A 89 11.75 -7.64 22.75
CA VAL A 89 10.71 -8.53 23.27
C VAL A 89 11.20 -9.32 24.49
N ASN A 90 12.49 -9.71 24.52
CA ASN A 90 13.04 -10.49 25.64
C ASN A 90 13.11 -9.64 26.90
N PHE A 91 13.49 -8.36 26.77
CA PHE A 91 13.49 -7.43 27.91
C PHE A 91 12.09 -7.32 28.52
N ILE A 92 11.05 -7.14 27.70
CA ILE A 92 9.68 -7.02 28.21
C ILE A 92 9.24 -8.30 28.91
N ARG A 93 9.50 -9.48 28.30
CA ARG A 93 9.13 -10.78 28.85
C ARG A 93 9.92 -11.17 30.10
N GLN A 94 11.15 -10.67 30.25
CA GLN A 94 11.93 -10.87 31.48
C GLN A 94 11.50 -9.94 32.60
N SER A 95 11.17 -8.68 32.26
CA SER A 95 10.74 -7.70 33.24
C SER A 95 9.31 -7.92 33.73
N TYR A 96 8.44 -8.45 32.86
CA TYR A 96 7.03 -8.73 33.09
C TYR A 96 6.68 -10.17 32.66
N PRO A 97 7.16 -11.17 33.42
CA PRO A 97 7.05 -12.58 33.01
C PRO A 97 5.62 -13.11 33.00
N ASN A 98 4.73 -12.52 33.78
CA ASN A 98 3.34 -12.95 33.84
C ASN A 98 2.40 -11.78 33.43
N PRO A 99 1.98 -11.73 32.16
CA PRO A 99 1.14 -10.64 31.66
C PRO A 99 -0.20 -10.45 32.39
N THR A 100 -0.69 -11.47 33.10
CA THR A 100 -1.96 -11.36 33.82
C THR A 100 -1.82 -10.76 35.22
N THR A 101 -0.63 -10.76 35.79
CA THR A 101 -0.37 -10.22 37.14
C THR A 101 0.53 -8.98 37.11
N ASP A 102 1.39 -8.89 36.13
CA ASP A 102 2.34 -7.79 35.97
C ASP A 102 1.66 -6.64 35.19
N THR A 103 0.67 -6.04 35.83
CA THR A 103 -0.18 -5.01 35.21
C THR A 103 0.17 -3.62 35.75
N GLY A 104 -0.12 -2.59 34.97
CA GLY A 104 0.10 -1.17 35.31
C GLY A 104 0.08 -0.26 34.09
N THR A 105 0.39 1.02 34.29
CA THR A 105 0.57 1.94 33.17
C THR A 105 1.73 1.50 32.28
N PRO A 106 1.54 1.31 30.98
CA PRO A 106 2.59 0.90 30.05
C PRO A 106 3.78 1.85 30.02
N LYS A 107 5.00 1.28 30.04
CA LYS A 107 6.27 2.04 30.04
C LYS A 107 7.21 1.65 28.92
N TYR A 108 7.08 0.43 28.42
CA TYR A 108 7.96 -0.14 27.39
C TYR A 108 7.14 -0.75 26.29
N TYR A 109 7.69 -0.74 25.09
CA TYR A 109 7.14 -1.46 23.95
C TYR A 109 8.25 -2.10 23.14
N ALA A 110 7.92 -3.13 22.40
CA ALA A 110 8.81 -3.79 21.45
C ALA A 110 8.03 -4.27 20.24
N GLN A 111 8.66 -4.32 19.08
CA GLN A 111 8.05 -4.93 17.90
C GLN A 111 8.01 -6.45 18.06
N PHE A 112 6.80 -7.02 18.10
CA PHE A 112 6.59 -8.45 18.23
C PHE A 112 6.37 -9.14 16.89
N GLU A 113 5.54 -8.53 16.06
CA GLU A 113 5.25 -8.92 14.68
C GLU A 113 5.26 -7.66 13.79
N PRO A 114 5.25 -7.80 12.45
CA PRO A 114 5.31 -6.64 11.54
C PRO A 114 4.30 -5.53 11.84
N TYR A 115 3.12 -5.90 12.33
CA TYR A 115 2.04 -4.95 12.64
C TYR A 115 1.54 -5.05 14.08
N THR A 116 2.38 -5.50 15.03
CA THR A 116 1.99 -5.67 16.43
C THR A 116 3.14 -5.31 17.35
N TYR A 117 2.87 -4.47 18.33
CA TYR A 117 3.75 -4.27 19.48
C TYR A 117 3.35 -5.15 20.66
N ILE A 118 4.35 -5.61 21.41
CA ILE A 118 4.19 -6.10 22.77
C ILE A 118 4.51 -4.96 23.74
N ILE A 119 3.74 -4.85 24.82
CA ILE A 119 3.77 -3.75 25.75
C ILE A 119 4.05 -4.27 27.16
N GLY A 120 4.77 -3.51 27.93
CA GLY A 120 5.04 -3.84 29.34
C GLY A 120 5.12 -2.63 30.24
N PRO A 121 4.52 -2.72 31.47
CA PRO A 121 3.59 -3.77 31.95
C PRO A 121 2.30 -3.85 31.13
N THR A 122 1.53 -4.92 31.31
CA THR A 122 0.18 -5.05 30.73
C THR A 122 -0.71 -3.92 31.24
N PRO A 123 -1.48 -3.23 30.39
CA PRO A 123 -2.38 -2.16 30.82
C PRO A 123 -3.38 -2.64 31.88
N ASP A 124 -3.46 -1.92 33.00
CA ASP A 124 -4.40 -2.17 34.11
C ASP A 124 -5.71 -1.38 33.95
N ALA A 125 -5.79 -0.52 32.94
CA ALA A 125 -6.96 0.24 32.51
C ALA A 125 -6.89 0.53 31.01
N ASP A 126 -7.98 1.10 30.47
CA ASP A 126 -7.96 1.64 29.11
C ASP A 126 -7.20 2.97 29.12
N TYR A 127 -6.16 3.08 28.29
CA TYR A 127 -5.35 4.29 28.15
C TYR A 127 -5.40 4.79 26.72
N GLN A 128 -5.62 6.09 26.55
CA GLN A 128 -5.43 6.71 25.25
C GLN A 128 -3.94 6.72 24.88
N THR A 129 -3.64 6.44 23.63
CA THR A 129 -2.27 6.40 23.11
C THR A 129 -2.11 7.27 21.89
N GLU A 130 -0.90 7.77 21.67
CA GLU A 130 -0.52 8.45 20.45
C GLU A 130 0.74 7.80 19.89
N LEU A 131 0.62 7.29 18.67
CA LEU A 131 1.72 6.72 17.89
C LEU A 131 2.15 7.69 16.81
N HIS A 132 3.40 8.17 16.87
CA HIS A 132 4.08 8.81 15.75
C HIS A 132 4.91 7.76 15.02
N TYR A 133 4.74 7.67 13.71
CA TYR A 133 5.39 6.64 12.91
C TYR A 133 5.71 7.11 11.49
N TYR A 134 6.65 6.44 10.86
CA TYR A 134 6.87 6.54 9.43
C TYR A 134 5.91 5.58 8.73
N TYR A 135 5.27 6.05 7.67
CA TYR A 135 4.33 5.24 6.90
C TYR A 135 4.86 4.94 5.50
N TYR A 136 4.39 3.86 4.92
CA TYR A 136 4.57 3.59 3.50
C TYR A 136 3.65 4.50 2.69
N PRO A 137 4.18 5.48 1.94
CA PRO A 137 3.36 6.26 1.03
C PRO A 137 2.75 5.39 -0.06
N THR A 138 1.62 5.82 -0.58
CA THR A 138 1.11 5.23 -1.83
C THR A 138 2.10 5.51 -2.94
N THR A 139 2.39 4.48 -3.76
CA THR A 139 3.29 4.62 -4.91
C THR A 139 2.82 5.74 -5.84
N ILE A 140 3.76 6.44 -6.49
CA ILE A 140 3.42 7.39 -7.57
C ILE A 140 2.93 6.66 -8.83
N VAL A 141 3.19 5.36 -8.94
CA VAL A 141 2.63 4.49 -9.98
C VAL A 141 1.20 4.13 -9.57
N GLN A 142 0.28 5.08 -9.77
CA GLN A 142 -1.13 4.89 -9.38
C GLN A 142 -2.00 4.53 -10.56
N GLY A 143 -3.15 3.90 -10.25
CA GLY A 143 -4.25 3.80 -11.18
C GLY A 143 -4.13 2.68 -12.20
N GLY A 144 -3.66 1.50 -11.84
CA GLY A 144 -3.89 0.32 -12.65
C GLY A 144 -5.38 -0.05 -12.70
N ILE A 145 -5.82 -0.67 -13.79
CA ILE A 145 -7.19 -1.19 -13.93
C ILE A 145 -7.38 -2.29 -12.87
N ALA A 146 -8.28 -2.06 -11.93
CA ALA A 146 -8.60 -3.05 -10.89
C ALA A 146 -9.65 -4.07 -11.37
N GLY A 147 -10.44 -3.71 -12.37
CA GLY A 147 -11.46 -4.56 -12.96
C GLY A 147 -12.32 -3.78 -13.95
N PHE A 148 -13.13 -4.52 -14.69
CA PHE A 148 -14.05 -3.95 -15.66
C PHE A 148 -15.49 -3.93 -15.10
N GLY A 149 -16.20 -2.85 -15.38
CA GLY A 149 -17.63 -2.72 -15.13
C GLY A 149 -18.46 -3.38 -16.24
N THR A 150 -19.52 -2.69 -16.67
CA THR A 150 -20.40 -3.18 -17.75
C THR A 150 -19.65 -3.21 -19.08
N ILE A 151 -19.68 -4.38 -19.75
CA ILE A 151 -19.12 -4.56 -21.08
C ILE A 151 -20.21 -4.24 -22.11
N VAL A 152 -19.90 -3.33 -23.03
CA VAL A 152 -20.71 -3.06 -24.23
C VAL A 152 -20.11 -3.83 -25.38
N GLY A 153 -20.68 -4.97 -25.73
CA GLY A 153 -20.10 -5.98 -26.62
C GLY A 153 -19.96 -5.55 -28.09
N GLY A 154 -20.67 -4.52 -28.54
CA GLY A 154 -20.68 -4.12 -29.95
C GLY A 154 -21.28 -5.20 -30.87
N SER A 155 -20.98 -5.13 -32.16
CA SER A 155 -21.43 -6.14 -33.15
C SER A 155 -20.51 -6.15 -34.38
N GLY A 156 -20.59 -7.25 -35.14
CA GLY A 156 -19.85 -7.38 -36.41
C GLY A 156 -18.40 -7.79 -36.28
N TYR A 157 -17.96 -8.19 -35.09
CA TYR A 157 -16.59 -8.65 -34.85
C TYR A 157 -16.43 -10.13 -35.27
N THR A 158 -15.21 -10.51 -35.69
CA THR A 158 -14.88 -11.92 -35.98
C THR A 158 -14.78 -12.68 -34.63
N ASN A 159 -15.41 -13.86 -34.59
CA ASN A 159 -15.35 -14.73 -33.41
C ASN A 159 -13.94 -15.21 -33.15
N GLY A 160 -13.51 -15.20 -31.90
CA GLY A 160 -12.17 -15.63 -31.48
C GLY A 160 -11.80 -15.17 -30.11
N VAL A 161 -10.61 -15.57 -29.66
CA VAL A 161 -9.96 -15.08 -28.45
C VAL A 161 -8.75 -14.24 -28.86
N TYR A 162 -8.72 -13.00 -28.47
CA TYR A 162 -7.68 -12.04 -28.80
C TYR A 162 -6.88 -11.75 -27.56
N GLU A 163 -5.63 -12.16 -27.52
CA GLU A 163 -4.77 -12.01 -26.35
C GLU A 163 -3.96 -10.71 -26.40
N ASN A 164 -3.65 -10.16 -25.22
CA ASN A 164 -2.81 -8.97 -25.06
C ASN A 164 -3.29 -7.72 -25.84
N VAL A 165 -4.59 -7.60 -26.05
CA VAL A 165 -5.16 -6.47 -26.78
C VAL A 165 -4.92 -5.19 -26.00
N PRO A 166 -4.26 -4.15 -26.60
CA PRO A 166 -4.10 -2.88 -25.96
C PRO A 166 -5.45 -2.20 -25.72
N LEU A 167 -5.61 -1.68 -24.51
CA LEU A 167 -6.79 -0.88 -24.15
C LEU A 167 -6.50 0.60 -24.40
N THR A 168 -7.49 1.29 -24.96
CA THR A 168 -7.44 2.71 -25.31
C THR A 168 -8.57 3.45 -24.62
N GLY A 169 -8.41 4.75 -24.44
CA GLY A 169 -9.36 5.61 -23.71
C GLY A 169 -9.03 5.74 -22.23
N GLY A 170 -9.77 6.61 -21.54
CA GLY A 170 -9.45 7.00 -20.17
C GLY A 170 -8.19 7.86 -20.06
N ASP A 171 -7.73 8.05 -18.83
CA ASP A 171 -6.55 8.87 -18.52
C ASP A 171 -5.25 8.03 -18.48
N GLY A 172 -5.39 6.71 -18.40
CA GLY A 172 -4.28 5.78 -18.23
C GLY A 172 -3.67 5.26 -19.53
N SER A 173 -2.65 4.43 -19.40
CA SER A 173 -1.93 3.81 -20.51
C SER A 173 -1.40 2.42 -20.17
N ASN A 174 -0.97 1.68 -21.22
CA ASN A 174 -0.39 0.34 -21.15
C ASN A 174 -1.29 -0.75 -20.53
N GLY A 175 -2.59 -0.51 -20.37
CA GLY A 175 -3.55 -1.56 -20.03
C GLY A 175 -3.69 -2.54 -21.20
N THR A 176 -3.66 -3.85 -20.93
CA THR A 176 -3.97 -4.87 -21.92
C THR A 176 -4.95 -5.90 -21.39
N ALA A 177 -5.74 -6.48 -22.25
CA ALA A 177 -6.72 -7.51 -21.89
C ALA A 177 -6.79 -8.63 -22.93
N THR A 178 -7.24 -9.80 -22.50
CA THR A 178 -7.71 -10.85 -23.39
C THR A 178 -9.20 -10.63 -23.64
N ILE A 179 -9.58 -10.55 -24.91
CA ILE A 179 -10.96 -10.28 -25.35
C ILE A 179 -11.51 -11.51 -26.05
N THR A 180 -12.67 -11.98 -25.57
CA THR A 180 -13.39 -13.08 -26.22
C THR A 180 -14.58 -12.54 -27.01
N VAL A 181 -14.63 -12.86 -28.28
CA VAL A 181 -15.74 -12.55 -29.20
C VAL A 181 -16.51 -13.81 -29.55
N SER A 182 -17.80 -13.78 -29.37
CA SER A 182 -18.72 -14.86 -29.75
C SER A 182 -20.03 -14.28 -30.28
N GLY A 183 -20.58 -14.84 -31.33
CA GLY A 183 -21.77 -14.31 -31.99
C GLY A 183 -21.60 -12.92 -32.61
N GLY A 184 -20.36 -12.54 -32.94
CA GLY A 184 -20.05 -11.23 -33.50
C GLY A 184 -19.98 -10.09 -32.49
N ALA A 185 -20.02 -10.38 -31.19
CA ALA A 185 -19.95 -9.40 -30.10
C ALA A 185 -18.92 -9.80 -29.05
N VAL A 186 -18.36 -8.83 -28.32
CA VAL A 186 -17.51 -9.09 -27.16
C VAL A 186 -18.35 -9.67 -26.03
N THR A 187 -17.98 -10.86 -25.56
CA THR A 187 -18.70 -11.58 -24.49
C THR A 187 -17.91 -11.62 -23.18
N ALA A 188 -16.59 -11.52 -23.25
CA ALA A 188 -15.74 -11.46 -22.04
C ALA A 188 -14.49 -10.62 -22.27
N VAL A 189 -14.05 -9.95 -21.22
CA VAL A 189 -12.79 -9.19 -21.15
C VAL A 189 -12.06 -9.61 -19.88
N THR A 190 -10.87 -10.17 -20.02
CA THR A 190 -10.03 -10.56 -18.89
C THR A 190 -8.79 -9.69 -18.86
N LEU A 191 -8.52 -9.03 -17.74
CA LEU A 191 -7.36 -8.18 -17.57
C LEU A 191 -6.06 -9.01 -17.65
N VAL A 192 -5.11 -8.58 -18.46
CA VAL A 192 -3.77 -9.16 -18.56
C VAL A 192 -2.74 -8.24 -17.90
N ASN A 193 -2.73 -6.97 -18.28
CA ASN A 193 -1.91 -5.95 -17.65
C ASN A 193 -2.78 -4.80 -17.15
N PRO A 194 -2.69 -4.44 -15.86
CA PRO A 194 -3.46 -3.33 -15.31
C PRO A 194 -3.08 -1.96 -15.88
N GLY A 195 -1.92 -1.81 -16.51
CA GLY A 195 -1.44 -0.49 -16.91
C GLY A 195 -1.25 0.45 -15.73
N PHE A 196 -1.32 1.75 -15.98
CA PHE A 196 -1.16 2.78 -14.95
C PHE A 196 -1.93 4.06 -15.29
N LEU A 197 -2.18 4.90 -14.30
CA LEU A 197 -2.91 6.19 -14.37
C LEU A 197 -4.39 6.09 -14.80
N TYR A 198 -4.98 4.91 -14.78
CA TYR A 198 -6.43 4.80 -14.96
C TYR A 198 -7.18 5.26 -13.72
N LEU A 199 -8.30 5.93 -13.90
CA LEU A 199 -9.17 6.40 -12.84
C LEU A 199 -10.46 5.59 -12.79
N VAL A 200 -11.05 5.49 -11.61
CA VAL A 200 -12.38 4.88 -11.46
C VAL A 200 -13.39 5.63 -12.31
N GLY A 201 -14.12 4.91 -13.16
CA GLY A 201 -15.08 5.50 -14.11
C GLY A 201 -14.50 5.78 -15.49
N ASN A 202 -13.22 5.51 -15.74
CA ASN A 202 -12.69 5.60 -17.10
C ASN A 202 -13.44 4.65 -18.05
N SER A 203 -13.78 5.17 -19.23
CA SER A 203 -14.32 4.36 -20.32
C SER A 203 -13.20 3.88 -21.21
N LEU A 204 -13.09 2.57 -21.39
CA LEU A 204 -12.02 1.94 -22.14
C LEU A 204 -12.59 1.26 -23.39
N SER A 205 -11.79 1.22 -24.45
CA SER A 205 -12.06 0.53 -25.69
C SER A 205 -10.89 -0.36 -26.06
N ALA A 206 -11.16 -1.42 -26.81
CA ALA A 206 -10.10 -2.20 -27.44
C ALA A 206 -9.61 -1.50 -28.71
N ALA A 207 -8.30 -1.54 -28.97
CA ALA A 207 -7.79 -1.11 -30.25
C ALA A 207 -8.30 -2.09 -31.33
N THR A 208 -9.09 -1.59 -32.29
CA THR A 208 -9.47 -2.37 -33.47
C THR A 208 -8.29 -2.40 -34.42
N SER A 209 -7.59 -3.54 -34.51
CA SER A 209 -6.73 -3.77 -35.64
C SER A 209 -7.62 -4.08 -36.87
N THR A 210 -7.59 -3.22 -37.85
CA THR A 210 -8.08 -3.51 -39.19
C THR A 210 -7.20 -4.57 -39.85
#